data_c9eb277bfe96c0a43dc934e507b37de3
#
_entry.id   c9eb277bfe96c0a43dc934e507b37de3
#
_cell.length_a   1.000
_cell.length_b   1.000
_cell.length_c   1.000
_cell.angle_alpha   90.00
_cell.angle_beta   90.00
_cell.angle_gamma   90.00
#
_symmetry.space_group_name_H-M   'P 1'
#
loop_
_entity.id
_entity.type
_entity.pdbx_description
1 polymer ?
#
loop_
_entity_poly.entity_id
_entity_poly.type
_entity_poly.pdbx_seq_one_letter_code
_entity_poly.pdbx_strand_id
1 'polypeptide(L)'
;AWVTSAHRAIQALNEKYGGGFYLFFRRPAFSAQDEKYMGWERKRGALTELVRLLKRKSTGLRTEVGEEDWLREVTYVITLDGDTSLNVGTAREMVGAMAHPLNQPVVDGQRRVVTSGHALFQPRVAVELEAANRSFFSRVYGGLGGVDPYGSTASDVYHDLFDQGTYTGKGIFQVEAFFTCLDGRFPENAILSHDLLEGSYLRAGLLGEVE
;
A
#
# COMPACT_ATOMS: atom_id res chain seq x y z
N ALA A 1 -15.73 21.65 1.83
CA ALA A 1 -15.77 21.36 3.28
C ALA A 1 -14.71 20.32 3.67
N TRP A 2 -14.72 19.09 3.13
CA TRP A 2 -13.79 18.01 3.54
C TRP A 2 -12.31 18.34 3.29
N VAL A 3 -11.96 18.84 2.11
CA VAL A 3 -10.57 19.21 1.77
C VAL A 3 -10.04 20.30 2.69
N THR A 4 -10.86 21.31 3.03
CA THR A 4 -10.47 22.38 3.94
C THR A 4 -10.23 21.88 5.35
N SER A 5 -11.05 20.92 5.83
CA SER A 5 -10.87 20.31 7.15
C SER A 5 -9.61 19.47 7.21
N ALA A 6 -9.36 18.64 6.18
CA ALA A 6 -8.14 17.84 6.06
C ALA A 6 -6.89 18.73 5.99
N HIS A 7 -6.94 19.78 5.20
CA HIS A 7 -5.83 20.75 5.09
C HIS A 7 -5.45 21.34 6.45
N ARG A 8 -6.42 21.81 7.23
CA ARG A 8 -6.18 22.35 8.57
C ARG A 8 -5.60 21.31 9.53
N ALA A 9 -6.14 20.09 9.48
CA ALA A 9 -5.66 19.01 10.34
C ALA A 9 -4.19 18.64 10.04
N ILE A 10 -3.82 18.51 8.77
CA ILE A 10 -2.44 18.20 8.37
C ILE A 10 -1.50 19.37 8.69
N GLN A 11 -1.93 20.63 8.51
CA GLN A 11 -1.14 21.78 8.93
C GLN A 11 -0.88 21.78 10.45
N ALA A 12 -1.90 21.54 11.26
CA ALA A 12 -1.73 21.44 12.72
C ALA A 12 -0.78 20.32 13.15
N LEU A 13 -0.78 19.19 12.43
CA LEU A 13 0.21 18.11 12.66
C LEU A 13 1.63 18.59 12.31
N ASN A 14 1.82 19.26 11.20
CA ASN A 14 3.14 19.79 10.81
C ASN A 14 3.64 20.84 11.82
N GLU A 15 2.78 21.72 12.30
CA GLU A 15 3.12 22.68 13.35
C GLU A 15 3.51 21.99 14.66
N LYS A 16 2.77 20.95 15.05
CA LYS A 16 3.01 20.23 16.31
C LYS A 16 4.28 19.38 16.27
N TYR A 17 4.60 18.74 15.15
CA TYR A 17 5.66 17.75 15.05
C TYR A 17 6.86 18.19 14.19
N GLY A 18 6.86 19.41 13.68
CA GLY A 18 7.98 19.95 12.89
C GLY A 18 8.02 19.51 11.44
N GLY A 19 6.87 19.12 10.86
CA GLY A 19 6.76 18.72 9.47
C GLY A 19 6.61 17.20 9.26
N GLY A 20 6.69 16.77 8.00
CA GLY A 20 6.62 15.36 7.63
C GLY A 20 5.22 14.84 7.30
N PHE A 21 4.20 15.66 7.43
CA PHE A 21 2.82 15.29 7.08
C PHE A 21 2.41 15.93 5.76
N TYR A 22 1.86 15.12 4.85
CA TYR A 22 1.49 15.54 3.52
C TYR A 22 0.00 15.35 3.28
N LEU A 23 -0.60 16.22 2.49
CA LEU A 23 -1.93 16.05 1.95
C LEU A 23 -1.86 16.08 0.44
N PHE A 24 -2.22 14.97 -0.19
CA PHE A 24 -2.32 14.86 -1.63
C PHE A 24 -3.79 14.86 -2.05
N PHE A 25 -4.07 15.57 -3.12
CA PHE A 25 -5.39 15.62 -3.72
C PHE A 25 -5.34 15.13 -5.17
N ARG A 26 -6.28 14.28 -5.51
CA ARG A 26 -6.47 13.77 -6.86
C ARG A 26 -7.83 14.18 -7.39
N ARG A 27 -7.85 14.84 -8.54
CA ARG A 27 -9.12 15.24 -9.16
C ARG A 27 -9.87 14.00 -9.65
N PRO A 28 -11.20 13.90 -9.41
CA PRO A 28 -12.00 12.88 -10.03
C PRO A 28 -11.91 12.97 -11.55
N ALA A 29 -11.74 11.83 -12.21
CA ALA A 29 -11.83 11.68 -13.66
C ALA A 29 -13.13 10.97 -14.03
N PHE A 30 -13.64 11.25 -15.22
CA PHE A 30 -14.84 10.55 -15.72
C PHE A 30 -14.45 9.13 -16.15
N SER A 31 -15.07 8.11 -15.53
CA SER A 31 -14.97 6.72 -15.96
C SER A 31 -16.10 6.42 -16.95
N ALA A 32 -15.73 6.13 -18.18
CA ALA A 32 -16.71 5.76 -19.21
C ALA A 32 -17.39 4.41 -18.92
N GLN A 33 -16.69 3.52 -18.21
CA GLN A 33 -17.21 2.20 -17.83
C GLN A 33 -18.23 2.29 -16.68
N ASP A 34 -17.95 3.13 -15.68
CA ASP A 34 -18.83 3.33 -14.52
C ASP A 34 -19.83 4.47 -14.74
N GLU A 35 -19.76 5.20 -15.86
CA GLU A 35 -20.58 6.36 -16.23
C GLU A 35 -20.63 7.45 -15.14
N LYS A 36 -19.54 7.63 -14.40
CA LYS A 36 -19.44 8.60 -13.30
C LYS A 36 -18.06 9.18 -13.11
N TYR A 37 -17.99 10.33 -12.43
CA TYR A 37 -16.73 10.89 -11.95
C TYR A 37 -16.26 10.15 -10.71
N MET A 38 -15.02 9.66 -10.74
CA MET A 38 -14.41 8.95 -9.63
C MET A 38 -12.90 9.14 -9.63
N GLY A 39 -12.24 8.73 -8.53
CA GLY A 39 -10.78 8.62 -8.52
C GLY A 39 -10.34 7.54 -9.50
N TRP A 40 -9.54 7.94 -10.51
CA TRP A 40 -9.02 7.02 -11.53
C TRP A 40 -8.41 5.77 -10.89
N GLU A 41 -8.88 4.61 -11.29
CA GLU A 41 -8.41 3.30 -10.81
C GLU A 41 -8.42 3.16 -9.26
N ARG A 42 -9.23 3.92 -8.56
CA ARG A 42 -9.42 3.86 -7.11
C ARG A 42 -8.08 3.88 -6.34
N LYS A 43 -7.80 2.89 -5.47
CA LYS A 43 -6.58 2.78 -4.67
C LYS A 43 -5.34 2.55 -5.55
N ARG A 44 -5.42 1.64 -6.52
CA ARG A 44 -4.33 1.38 -7.47
C ARG A 44 -3.88 2.66 -8.18
N GLY A 45 -4.81 3.42 -8.72
CA GLY A 45 -4.50 4.69 -9.37
C GLY A 45 -3.87 5.68 -8.42
N ALA A 46 -4.32 5.75 -7.15
CA ALA A 46 -3.71 6.62 -6.14
C ALA A 46 -2.25 6.24 -5.87
N LEU A 47 -1.96 4.94 -5.72
CA LEU A 47 -0.61 4.44 -5.50
C LEU A 47 0.29 4.67 -6.74
N THR A 48 -0.23 4.40 -7.94
CA THR A 48 0.51 4.65 -9.19
C THR A 48 0.86 6.12 -9.34
N GLU A 49 -0.09 7.02 -9.09
CA GLU A 49 0.15 8.47 -9.16
C GLU A 49 1.10 8.97 -8.08
N LEU A 50 1.03 8.42 -6.86
CA LEU A 50 1.98 8.70 -5.79
C LEU A 50 3.40 8.27 -6.22
N VAL A 51 3.56 7.04 -6.70
CA VAL A 51 4.86 6.55 -7.16
C VAL A 51 5.41 7.39 -8.32
N ARG A 52 4.55 7.82 -9.27
CA ARG A 52 4.94 8.77 -10.33
C ARG A 52 5.41 10.10 -9.75
N LEU A 53 4.74 10.64 -8.73
CA LEU A 53 5.18 11.85 -8.03
C LEU A 53 6.57 11.65 -7.41
N LEU A 54 6.77 10.57 -6.65
CA LEU A 54 8.06 10.21 -6.06
C LEU A 54 9.18 10.08 -7.11
N LYS A 55 8.84 9.59 -8.30
CA LYS A 55 9.75 9.42 -9.45
C LYS A 55 9.80 10.65 -10.38
N ARG A 56 9.16 11.76 -10.01
CA ARG A 56 9.08 13.00 -10.81
C ARG A 56 8.55 12.80 -12.23
N LYS A 57 7.60 11.91 -12.36
CA LYS A 57 6.87 11.71 -13.61
C LYS A 57 5.57 12.51 -13.60
N SER A 58 4.99 12.69 -14.76
CA SER A 58 3.67 13.31 -14.86
C SER A 58 2.63 12.52 -14.06
N THR A 59 1.88 13.23 -13.23
CA THR A 59 0.86 12.67 -12.35
C THR A 59 -0.33 13.63 -12.23
N GLY A 60 -1.52 13.07 -11.98
CA GLY A 60 -2.71 13.84 -11.61
C GLY A 60 -2.80 14.19 -10.12
N LEU A 61 -1.84 13.71 -9.32
CA LEU A 61 -1.77 13.99 -7.90
C LEU A 61 -1.19 15.40 -7.67
N ARG A 62 -1.83 16.15 -6.79
CA ARG A 62 -1.40 17.49 -6.40
C ARG A 62 -1.11 17.52 -4.91
N THR A 63 0.02 18.08 -4.52
CA THR A 63 0.35 18.33 -3.12
C THR A 63 -0.39 19.56 -2.64
N GLU A 64 -1.28 19.40 -1.68
CA GLU A 64 -2.03 20.49 -1.02
C GLU A 64 -1.31 21.00 0.23
N VAL A 65 -0.62 20.11 0.95
CA VAL A 65 0.18 20.41 2.13
C VAL A 65 1.43 19.55 2.12
N GLY A 66 2.56 20.13 2.51
CA GLY A 66 3.87 19.49 2.61
C GLY A 66 4.86 19.95 1.54
N GLU A 67 6.14 19.79 1.82
CA GLU A 67 7.23 20.16 0.92
C GLU A 67 7.71 18.95 0.11
N GLU A 68 7.69 19.03 -1.23
CA GLU A 68 7.99 17.91 -2.11
C GLU A 68 9.48 17.53 -2.15
N ASP A 69 10.37 18.36 -1.65
CA ASP A 69 11.81 18.11 -1.73
C ASP A 69 12.24 16.82 -1.04
N TRP A 70 11.63 16.50 0.09
CA TRP A 70 11.87 15.27 0.83
C TRP A 70 11.31 14.00 0.17
N LEU A 71 10.33 14.13 -0.70
CA LEU A 71 9.68 13.02 -1.37
C LEU A 71 10.61 12.24 -2.31
N ARG A 72 11.73 12.84 -2.70
CA ARG A 72 12.72 12.24 -3.62
C ARG A 72 13.50 11.09 -2.98
N GLU A 73 13.64 11.13 -1.67
CA GLU A 73 14.44 10.18 -0.90
C GLU A 73 13.63 8.97 -0.44
N VAL A 74 12.32 8.98 -0.72
CA VAL A 74 11.44 7.88 -0.34
C VAL A 74 11.78 6.63 -1.13
N THR A 75 12.30 5.64 -0.42
CA THR A 75 12.67 4.33 -0.97
C THR A 75 11.54 3.32 -0.82
N TYR A 76 10.81 3.39 0.30
CA TYR A 76 9.75 2.47 0.65
C TYR A 76 8.46 3.20 0.96
N VAL A 77 7.34 2.58 0.64
CA VAL A 77 6.00 3.09 0.97
C VAL A 77 5.24 2.01 1.72
N ILE A 78 4.70 2.36 2.89
CA ILE A 78 3.76 1.51 3.64
C ILE A 78 2.34 1.98 3.30
N THR A 79 1.50 1.05 2.88
CA THR A 79 0.09 1.30 2.56
C THR A 79 -0.81 0.77 3.65
N LEU A 80 -1.75 1.60 4.06
CA LEU A 80 -2.80 1.26 5.01
C LEU A 80 -4.16 1.65 4.42
N ASP A 81 -5.20 0.97 4.85
CA ASP A 81 -6.58 1.42 4.60
C ASP A 81 -7.01 2.42 5.68
N GLY A 82 -8.06 3.17 5.44
CA GLY A 82 -8.53 4.20 6.39
C GLY A 82 -9.05 3.65 7.73
N ASP A 83 -9.26 2.36 7.81
CA ASP A 83 -9.71 1.60 8.98
C ASP A 83 -8.64 0.67 9.55
N THR A 84 -7.39 0.81 9.09
CA THR A 84 -6.26 -0.01 9.53
C THR A 84 -5.36 0.79 10.47
N SER A 85 -5.05 0.21 11.62
CA SER A 85 -4.08 0.74 12.59
C SER A 85 -2.73 0.04 12.41
N LEU A 86 -1.66 0.76 12.64
CA LEU A 86 -0.30 0.23 12.63
C LEU A 86 0.22 0.17 14.08
N ASN A 87 0.62 -1.00 14.53
CA ASN A 87 1.18 -1.17 15.87
C ASN A 87 2.53 -0.44 16.01
N VAL A 88 2.85 -0.06 17.24
CA VAL A 88 4.14 0.61 17.53
C VAL A 88 5.30 -0.34 17.24
N GLY A 89 6.22 0.11 16.38
CA GLY A 89 7.38 -0.70 15.99
C GLY A 89 7.22 -1.40 14.63
N THR A 90 6.00 -1.74 14.22
CA THR A 90 5.72 -2.48 12.97
C THR A 90 6.34 -1.84 11.73
N ALA A 91 6.23 -0.52 11.58
CA ALA A 91 6.84 0.18 10.45
C ALA A 91 8.36 -0.04 10.39
N ARG A 92 9.05 -0.05 11.55
CA ARG A 92 10.49 -0.28 11.62
C ARG A 92 10.86 -1.70 11.22
N GLU A 93 10.08 -2.68 11.66
CA GLU A 93 10.28 -4.09 11.32
C GLU A 93 10.06 -4.34 9.83
N MET A 94 9.00 -3.78 9.26
CA MET A 94 8.73 -3.84 7.82
C MET A 94 9.87 -3.22 6.99
N VAL A 95 10.37 -2.05 7.38
CA VAL A 95 11.50 -1.40 6.72
C VAL A 95 12.77 -2.25 6.88
N GLY A 96 13.00 -2.83 8.06
CA GLY A 96 14.12 -3.73 8.32
C GLY A 96 14.10 -4.96 7.41
N ALA A 97 12.93 -5.57 7.23
CA ALA A 97 12.74 -6.70 6.32
C ALA A 97 13.01 -6.31 4.86
N MET A 98 12.45 -5.17 4.40
CA MET A 98 12.68 -4.65 3.04
C MET A 98 14.14 -4.29 2.78
N ALA A 99 14.84 -3.74 3.78
CA ALA A 99 16.24 -3.34 3.66
C ALA A 99 17.23 -4.51 3.79
N HIS A 100 16.76 -5.69 4.23
CA HIS A 100 17.62 -6.84 4.43
C HIS A 100 18.27 -7.30 3.12
N PRO A 101 19.59 -7.55 3.07
CA PRO A 101 20.30 -7.88 1.83
C PRO A 101 19.75 -9.09 1.07
N LEU A 102 19.28 -10.12 1.78
CA LEU A 102 18.70 -11.33 1.17
C LEU A 102 17.32 -11.10 0.54
N ASN A 103 16.63 -10.03 0.93
CA ASN A 103 15.30 -9.69 0.45
C ASN A 103 15.32 -8.70 -0.72
N GLN A 104 16.50 -8.17 -1.09
CA GLN A 104 16.58 -7.17 -2.15
C GLN A 104 16.04 -7.70 -3.47
N PRO A 105 15.11 -6.98 -4.12
CA PRO A 105 14.49 -7.44 -5.35
C PRO A 105 15.46 -7.38 -6.54
N VAL A 106 15.49 -8.44 -7.32
CA VAL A 106 16.11 -8.47 -8.64
C VAL A 106 15.02 -8.34 -9.69
N VAL A 107 15.03 -7.24 -10.44
CA VAL A 107 14.00 -6.95 -11.45
C VAL A 107 14.53 -7.33 -12.84
N ASP A 108 13.78 -8.18 -13.55
CA ASP A 108 13.96 -8.39 -14.98
C ASP A 108 13.35 -7.19 -15.74
N GLY A 109 14.21 -6.32 -16.27
CA GLY A 109 13.78 -5.10 -16.95
C GLY A 109 13.02 -5.34 -18.26
N GLN A 110 13.21 -6.48 -18.93
CA GLN A 110 12.48 -6.81 -20.17
C GLN A 110 11.08 -7.33 -19.84
N ARG A 111 10.98 -8.26 -18.90
CA ARG A 111 9.70 -8.84 -18.46
C ARG A 111 8.96 -7.91 -17.49
N ARG A 112 9.67 -6.95 -16.89
CA ARG A 112 9.15 -6.03 -15.87
C ARG A 112 8.50 -6.80 -14.72
N VAL A 113 9.25 -7.72 -14.13
CA VAL A 113 8.82 -8.57 -13.01
C VAL A 113 10.00 -8.82 -12.07
N VAL A 114 9.73 -8.95 -10.79
CA VAL A 114 10.73 -9.36 -9.80
C VAL A 114 10.97 -10.86 -9.93
N THR A 115 12.22 -11.26 -10.12
CA THR A 115 12.62 -12.66 -10.33
C THR A 115 13.26 -13.31 -9.11
N SER A 116 13.79 -12.51 -8.18
CA SER A 116 14.39 -12.96 -6.93
C SER A 116 14.28 -11.86 -5.87
N GLY A 117 14.30 -12.23 -4.62
CA GLY A 117 13.98 -11.33 -3.52
C GLY A 117 12.53 -10.88 -3.54
N HIS A 118 12.20 -9.82 -2.81
CA HIS A 118 10.83 -9.32 -2.67
C HIS A 118 10.83 -7.79 -2.79
N ALA A 119 9.98 -7.26 -3.66
CA ALA A 119 9.76 -5.82 -3.76
C ALA A 119 8.52 -5.36 -2.97
N LEU A 120 7.80 -6.30 -2.38
CA LEU A 120 6.61 -6.08 -1.59
C LEU A 120 6.55 -7.10 -0.46
N PHE A 121 6.20 -6.64 0.76
CA PHE A 121 5.89 -7.51 1.87
C PHE A 121 4.50 -7.23 2.43
N GLN A 122 3.80 -8.31 2.75
CA GLN A 122 2.51 -8.32 3.43
C GLN A 122 2.74 -8.69 4.90
N PRO A 123 2.46 -7.80 5.88
CA PRO A 123 2.43 -8.18 7.29
C PRO A 123 1.16 -8.98 7.60
N ARG A 124 1.12 -9.61 8.75
CA ARG A 124 -0.12 -10.16 9.28
C ARG A 124 -1.12 -9.05 9.55
N VAL A 125 -2.39 -9.35 9.32
CA VAL A 125 -3.49 -8.43 9.62
C VAL A 125 -4.40 -9.12 10.64
N ALA A 126 -4.56 -8.50 11.80
CA ALA A 126 -5.45 -8.98 12.85
C ALA A 126 -6.62 -8.01 13.07
N VAL A 127 -7.66 -8.53 13.70
CA VAL A 127 -8.81 -7.71 14.08
C VAL A 127 -8.56 -7.12 15.47
N GLU A 128 -8.65 -5.80 15.58
CA GLU A 128 -8.52 -5.10 16.86
C GLU A 128 -9.62 -5.55 17.83
N LEU A 129 -9.23 -5.90 19.06
CA LEU A 129 -10.15 -6.42 20.09
C LEU A 129 -11.31 -5.48 20.42
N GLU A 130 -11.05 -4.18 20.40
CA GLU A 130 -12.12 -3.18 20.62
C GLU A 130 -13.12 -3.16 19.45
N ALA A 131 -12.62 -3.23 18.21
CA ALA A 131 -13.46 -3.29 17.03
C ALA A 131 -14.27 -4.59 16.97
N ALA A 132 -13.68 -5.71 17.37
CA ALA A 132 -14.36 -7.01 17.47
C ALA A 132 -15.54 -7.01 18.45
N ASN A 133 -15.53 -6.12 19.45
CA ASN A 133 -16.58 -6.05 20.47
C ASN A 133 -17.63 -4.95 20.24
N ARG A 134 -17.50 -4.12 19.18
CA ARG A 134 -18.39 -2.97 18.95
C ARG A 134 -19.82 -3.34 18.54
N SER A 135 -20.02 -4.43 17.83
CA SER A 135 -21.34 -4.85 17.36
C SER A 135 -21.60 -6.32 17.60
N PHE A 136 -22.87 -6.73 17.58
CA PHE A 136 -23.22 -8.15 17.66
C PHE A 136 -22.62 -8.93 16.49
N PHE A 137 -22.66 -8.36 15.29
CA PHE A 137 -22.04 -8.95 14.10
C PHE A 137 -20.53 -9.15 14.28
N SER A 138 -19.80 -8.12 14.72
CA SER A 138 -18.36 -8.23 14.91
C SER A 138 -17.99 -9.23 16.03
N ARG A 139 -18.80 -9.39 17.08
CA ARG A 139 -18.60 -10.42 18.11
C ARG A 139 -18.78 -11.84 17.61
N VAL A 140 -19.67 -12.04 16.66
CA VAL A 140 -19.93 -13.37 16.08
C VAL A 140 -18.89 -13.74 15.02
N TYR A 141 -18.52 -12.78 14.18
CA TYR A 141 -17.66 -13.00 13.00
C TYR A 141 -16.22 -12.51 13.18
N GLY A 142 -15.93 -11.71 14.19
CA GLY A 142 -14.60 -11.16 14.48
C GLY A 142 -13.68 -12.11 15.26
N GLY A 143 -13.69 -13.43 14.96
CA GLY A 143 -12.76 -14.39 15.55
C GLY A 143 -11.29 -14.04 15.28
N LEU A 144 -10.35 -14.84 15.83
CA LEU A 144 -8.91 -14.59 15.80
C LEU A 144 -8.29 -14.28 14.41
N GLY A 145 -8.99 -14.58 13.32
CA GLY A 145 -8.55 -14.33 11.95
C GLY A 145 -9.41 -13.33 11.16
N GLY A 146 -10.46 -12.77 11.76
CA GLY A 146 -11.42 -11.95 11.01
C GLY A 146 -12.08 -12.73 9.87
N VAL A 147 -12.52 -11.99 8.84
CA VAL A 147 -13.15 -12.57 7.63
C VAL A 147 -12.11 -12.84 6.53
N ASP A 148 -10.87 -12.38 6.70
CA ASP A 148 -9.80 -12.56 5.73
C ASP A 148 -8.88 -13.73 6.12
N PRO A 149 -9.01 -14.90 5.47
CA PRO A 149 -8.18 -16.05 5.78
C PRO A 149 -6.71 -15.87 5.32
N TYR A 150 -6.42 -14.93 4.43
CA TYR A 150 -5.08 -14.73 3.86
C TYR A 150 -4.19 -13.84 4.73
N GLY A 151 -4.79 -12.90 5.46
CA GLY A 151 -4.05 -11.95 6.30
C GLY A 151 -3.74 -12.46 7.71
N SER A 152 -4.38 -13.55 8.16
CA SER A 152 -4.31 -14.04 9.54
C SER A 152 -3.41 -15.26 9.75
N THR A 153 -2.92 -15.86 8.69
CA THR A 153 -2.11 -17.08 8.77
C THR A 153 -0.65 -16.75 9.07
N ALA A 154 -0.06 -17.49 10.02
CA ALA A 154 1.37 -17.41 10.30
C ALA A 154 2.23 -18.03 9.18
N SER A 155 1.63 -18.80 8.29
CA SER A 155 2.25 -19.50 7.17
C SER A 155 1.26 -19.56 6.01
N ASP A 156 1.74 -19.24 4.82
CA ASP A 156 1.00 -19.35 3.55
C ASP A 156 1.66 -20.46 2.72
N VAL A 157 0.85 -21.44 2.29
CA VAL A 157 1.33 -22.58 1.49
C VAL A 157 2.05 -22.14 0.23
N TYR A 158 1.59 -21.07 -0.42
CA TYR A 158 2.26 -20.53 -1.61
C TYR A 158 3.60 -19.88 -1.27
N HIS A 159 3.67 -19.20 -0.13
CA HIS A 159 4.92 -18.64 0.35
C HIS A 159 5.93 -19.74 0.70
N ASP A 160 5.49 -20.79 1.38
CA ASP A 160 6.37 -21.88 1.80
C ASP A 160 6.88 -22.72 0.62
N LEU A 161 6.06 -22.92 -0.42
CA LEU A 161 6.42 -23.73 -1.59
C LEU A 161 7.11 -22.95 -2.71
N PHE A 162 6.73 -21.70 -2.93
CA PHE A 162 7.15 -20.90 -4.08
C PHE A 162 7.85 -19.61 -3.69
N ASP A 163 8.00 -19.34 -2.41
CA ASP A 163 8.56 -18.09 -1.88
C ASP A 163 7.80 -16.85 -2.44
N GLN A 164 6.47 -16.97 -2.53
CA GLN A 164 5.56 -15.94 -3.01
C GLN A 164 4.31 -15.90 -2.13
N GLY A 165 4.13 -14.80 -1.38
CA GLY A 165 2.96 -14.59 -0.54
C GLY A 165 1.80 -13.94 -1.29
N THR A 166 0.64 -13.94 -0.64
CA THR A 166 -0.55 -13.24 -1.11
C THR A 166 -0.53 -11.80 -0.60
N TYR A 167 -0.81 -10.84 -1.45
CA TYR A 167 -0.94 -9.43 -1.08
C TYR A 167 -2.39 -8.99 -1.08
N THR A 168 -2.80 -8.29 -0.02
CA THR A 168 -4.19 -7.84 0.21
C THR A 168 -4.32 -6.31 0.31
N GLY A 169 -3.35 -5.58 -0.25
CA GLY A 169 -3.41 -4.12 -0.34
C GLY A 169 -2.86 -3.37 0.88
N LYS A 170 -2.38 -4.08 1.91
CA LYS A 170 -1.79 -3.51 3.12
C LYS A 170 -0.38 -4.09 3.28
N GLY A 171 0.63 -3.24 3.28
CA GLY A 171 2.01 -3.71 3.37
C GLY A 171 3.02 -2.66 2.98
N ILE A 172 4.25 -3.10 2.75
CA ILE A 172 5.35 -2.24 2.35
C ILE A 172 5.85 -2.63 0.96
N PHE A 173 6.14 -1.65 0.12
CA PHE A 173 6.77 -1.91 -1.18
C PHE A 173 7.94 -0.97 -1.48
N GLN A 174 8.85 -1.42 -2.33
CA GLN A 174 9.96 -0.62 -2.83
C GLN A 174 9.52 0.20 -4.05
N VAL A 175 9.71 1.53 -3.97
CA VAL A 175 9.25 2.50 -4.98
C VAL A 175 9.82 2.23 -6.37
N GLU A 176 11.12 1.91 -6.47
CA GLU A 176 11.79 1.67 -7.76
C GLU A 176 11.25 0.44 -8.47
N ALA A 177 11.12 -0.67 -7.75
CA ALA A 177 10.58 -1.91 -8.32
C ALA A 177 9.09 -1.75 -8.68
N PHE A 178 8.31 -1.09 -7.84
CA PHE A 178 6.91 -0.79 -8.13
C PHE A 178 6.77 0.01 -9.43
N PHE A 179 7.54 1.09 -9.58
CA PHE A 179 7.51 1.89 -10.78
C PHE A 179 7.91 1.07 -12.02
N THR A 180 9.02 0.34 -11.94
CA THR A 180 9.55 -0.42 -13.09
C THR A 180 8.60 -1.53 -13.52
N CYS A 181 8.00 -2.25 -12.59
CA CYS A 181 7.15 -3.40 -12.89
C CYS A 181 5.72 -3.01 -13.28
N LEU A 182 5.13 -1.99 -12.63
CA LEU A 182 3.69 -1.77 -12.67
C LEU A 182 3.26 -0.50 -13.42
N ASP A 183 4.12 0.51 -13.58
CA ASP A 183 3.71 1.76 -14.23
C ASP A 183 3.30 1.52 -15.69
N GLY A 184 2.06 1.88 -16.02
CA GLY A 184 1.49 1.68 -17.36
C GLY A 184 1.36 0.21 -17.80
N ARG A 185 1.38 -0.75 -16.86
CA ARG A 185 1.35 -2.17 -17.16
C ARG A 185 -0.04 -2.69 -17.50
N PHE A 186 -1.03 -2.25 -16.79
CA PHE A 186 -2.37 -2.80 -16.85
C PHE A 186 -3.31 -1.88 -17.63
N PRO A 187 -4.25 -2.46 -18.39
CA PRO A 187 -5.28 -1.67 -19.07
C PRO A 187 -6.17 -0.95 -18.04
N GLU A 188 -6.60 0.24 -18.39
CA GLU A 188 -7.45 1.06 -17.53
C GLU A 188 -8.84 0.44 -17.35
N ASN A 189 -9.38 0.54 -16.15
CA ASN A 189 -10.72 0.09 -15.78
C ASN A 189 -11.03 -1.40 -16.05
N ALA A 190 -10.02 -2.23 -16.30
CA ALA A 190 -10.20 -3.65 -16.64
C ALA A 190 -9.94 -4.60 -15.45
N ILE A 191 -9.46 -4.10 -14.31
CA ILE A 191 -9.00 -4.92 -13.19
C ILE A 191 -9.88 -4.65 -11.97
N LEU A 192 -10.50 -5.71 -11.45
CA LEU A 192 -11.33 -5.65 -10.24
C LEU A 192 -10.51 -5.70 -8.95
N SER A 193 -9.52 -6.60 -8.88
CA SER A 193 -8.61 -6.73 -7.75
C SER A 193 -7.17 -6.58 -8.24
N HIS A 194 -6.55 -5.46 -7.88
CA HIS A 194 -5.17 -5.16 -8.30
C HIS A 194 -4.13 -5.75 -7.35
N ASP A 195 -4.50 -6.02 -6.10
CA ASP A 195 -3.56 -6.45 -5.06
C ASP A 195 -2.85 -7.76 -5.44
N LEU A 196 -3.59 -8.75 -5.92
CA LEU A 196 -3.02 -10.02 -6.38
C LEU A 196 -2.03 -9.85 -7.54
N LEU A 197 -2.35 -8.94 -8.47
CA LEU A 197 -1.45 -8.67 -9.59
C LEU A 197 -0.19 -7.95 -9.13
N GLU A 198 -0.32 -6.93 -8.29
CA GLU A 198 0.82 -6.23 -7.70
C GLU A 198 1.71 -7.22 -6.95
N GLY A 199 1.12 -8.09 -6.12
CA GLY A 199 1.83 -9.16 -5.41
C GLY A 199 2.59 -10.09 -6.34
N SER A 200 1.99 -10.51 -7.44
CA SER A 200 2.61 -11.42 -8.40
C SER A 200 3.79 -10.79 -9.16
N TYR A 201 3.65 -9.53 -9.61
CA TYR A 201 4.71 -8.84 -10.33
C TYR A 201 5.85 -8.36 -9.44
N LEU A 202 5.56 -8.01 -8.19
CA LEU A 202 6.52 -7.55 -7.20
C LEU A 202 7.08 -8.67 -6.34
N ARG A 203 6.63 -9.92 -6.54
CA ARG A 203 7.01 -11.09 -5.76
C ARG A 203 6.79 -10.83 -4.27
N ALA A 204 5.52 -10.81 -3.88
CA ALA A 204 5.16 -10.54 -2.49
C ALA A 204 5.73 -11.59 -1.54
N GLY A 205 6.28 -11.15 -0.42
CA GLY A 205 6.67 -11.98 0.71
C GLY A 205 5.72 -11.78 1.88
N LEU A 206 5.59 -12.79 2.75
CA LEU A 206 4.82 -12.71 3.98
C LEU A 206 5.74 -12.41 5.16
N LEU A 207 5.37 -11.44 5.99
CA LEU A 207 6.01 -11.15 7.28
C LEU A 207 5.15 -11.74 8.40
N GLY A 208 5.24 -13.06 8.62
CA GLY A 208 4.38 -13.79 9.55
C GLY A 208 4.56 -13.41 11.03
N GLU A 209 5.66 -12.78 11.40
CA GLU A 209 5.95 -12.33 12.76
C GLU A 209 5.63 -10.83 12.99
N VAL A 210 5.27 -10.10 11.93
CA VAL A 210 4.97 -8.67 11.95
C VAL A 210 3.47 -8.45 11.83
N GLU A 211 2.89 -7.69 12.79
CA GLU A 211 1.44 -7.42 12.86
C GLU A 211 1.14 -5.92 12.98
#